data_b771869693931b895dc6edd27090b08d
#
_entry.id   b771869693931b895dc6edd27090b08d
#
_cell.length_a   1.000
_cell.length_b   1.000
_cell.length_c   1.000
_cell.angle_alpha   90.00
_cell.angle_beta   90.00
_cell.angle_gamma   90.00
#
_symmetry.space_group_name_H-M   'P 1'
#
loop_
_entity.id
_entity.type
_entity.pdbx_description
1 polymer ?
#
loop_
_entity_poly.entity_id
_entity_poly.type
_entity_poly.pdbx_seq_one_letter_code
_entity_poly.pdbx_strand_id
1 'polypeptide(L)'
;MNSLKSLIAGLSLIATAFSANAAQSLVDDFSDSEANSLGFPRLFADDTAAGGKTTTDYQVSEGTLSAKGNIQPPRGQPGWASAVFLLEASGQAQDLSQYQGIHLKIRIKKGNLSISANSSEVTNFDYHAAPIARKAGDAFQEVKIPFDSMRRAWSEQTKLNTKTIASLSLVAYDMQPGAFDFEVEEIRFY
;
A
#
# COMPACT_ATOMS: atom_id res chain seq x y z
N MET A 1 25.94 73.37 -14.45
CA MET A 1 26.52 72.19 -13.83
C MET A 1 25.40 71.42 -13.20
N ASN A 2 24.74 70.45 -13.95
CA ASN A 2 23.64 69.67 -13.46
C ASN A 2 24.07 68.16 -13.51
N SER A 3 24.20 67.59 -12.35
CA SER A 3 24.56 66.19 -12.14
C SER A 3 23.30 65.35 -12.28
N LEU A 4 23.28 64.48 -13.27
CA LEU A 4 22.22 63.48 -13.52
C LEU A 4 22.52 62.23 -12.65
N LYS A 5 21.71 61.98 -11.63
CA LYS A 5 21.78 60.70 -10.83
C LYS A 5 20.98 59.63 -11.51
N SER A 6 21.65 58.62 -12.00
CA SER A 6 21.07 57.41 -12.59
C SER A 6 20.57 56.48 -11.49
N LEU A 7 19.27 56.20 -11.47
CA LEU A 7 18.62 55.27 -10.54
C LEU A 7 18.55 53.89 -11.23
N ILE A 8 19.37 52.92 -10.79
CA ILE A 8 19.29 51.54 -11.26
C ILE A 8 18.32 50.80 -10.33
N ALA A 9 17.14 50.50 -10.84
CA ALA A 9 16.17 49.63 -10.15
C ALA A 9 16.57 48.18 -10.41
N GLY A 10 17.09 47.52 -9.38
CA GLY A 10 17.36 46.06 -9.41
C GLY A 10 16.05 45.25 -9.29
N LEU A 11 15.70 44.54 -10.35
CA LEU A 11 14.59 43.60 -10.37
C LEU A 11 15.06 42.26 -9.74
N SER A 12 14.73 42.04 -8.47
CA SER A 12 14.97 40.73 -7.82
C SER A 12 13.96 39.73 -8.29
N LEU A 13 14.41 38.77 -9.11
CA LEU A 13 13.62 37.63 -9.52
C LEU A 13 13.56 36.64 -8.33
N ILE A 14 12.44 36.55 -7.63
CA ILE A 14 12.19 35.52 -6.60
C ILE A 14 11.83 34.23 -7.35
N ALA A 15 12.81 33.36 -7.49
CA ALA A 15 12.56 32.01 -7.95
C ALA A 15 11.88 31.22 -6.82
N THR A 16 10.57 31.03 -6.89
CA THR A 16 9.85 30.06 -6.05
C THR A 16 10.26 28.66 -6.51
N ALA A 17 11.16 28.04 -5.75
CA ALA A 17 11.45 26.62 -5.91
C ALA A 17 10.21 25.83 -5.48
N PHE A 18 9.50 25.23 -6.44
CA PHE A 18 8.54 24.15 -6.16
C PHE A 18 9.35 22.96 -5.67
N SER A 19 9.42 22.76 -4.35
CA SER A 19 9.86 21.49 -3.79
C SER A 19 8.82 20.45 -4.17
N ALA A 20 9.12 19.61 -5.15
CA ALA A 20 8.38 18.37 -5.32
C ALA A 20 8.53 17.61 -3.99
N ASN A 21 7.43 17.44 -3.26
CA ASN A 21 7.42 16.60 -2.06
C ASN A 21 7.78 15.18 -2.51
N ALA A 22 9.00 14.73 -2.20
CA ALA A 22 9.34 13.34 -2.37
C ALA A 22 8.42 12.52 -1.47
N ALA A 23 7.77 11.51 -2.04
CA ALA A 23 6.90 10.62 -1.28
C ALA A 23 7.64 10.06 -0.06
N GLN A 24 7.01 10.02 1.10
CA GLN A 24 7.57 9.43 2.31
C GLN A 24 7.80 7.93 2.11
N SER A 25 8.95 7.42 2.59
CA SER A 25 9.23 5.97 2.50
C SER A 25 8.36 5.15 3.46
N LEU A 26 8.08 5.66 4.66
CA LEU A 26 7.24 4.99 5.65
C LEU A 26 5.76 5.16 5.28
N VAL A 27 5.07 4.04 5.07
CA VAL A 27 3.63 4.00 4.81
C VAL A 27 2.86 3.81 6.13
N ASP A 28 3.32 2.86 6.94
CA ASP A 28 2.68 2.57 8.22
C ASP A 28 3.63 1.84 9.18
N ASP A 29 3.69 2.31 10.44
CA ASP A 29 4.35 1.66 11.57
C ASP A 29 3.36 1.28 12.68
N PHE A 30 2.07 1.48 12.42
CA PHE A 30 0.96 1.12 13.31
C PHE A 30 1.01 1.78 14.70
N SER A 31 1.77 2.86 14.84
CA SER A 31 1.84 3.64 16.08
C SER A 31 0.55 4.39 16.40
N ASP A 32 -0.23 4.76 15.38
CA ASP A 32 -1.57 5.33 15.49
C ASP A 32 -2.62 4.24 15.24
N SER A 33 -3.64 4.12 16.08
CA SER A 33 -4.68 3.10 15.96
C SER A 33 -5.69 3.37 14.84
N GLU A 34 -5.83 4.61 14.37
CA GLU A 34 -6.85 5.04 13.43
C GLU A 34 -6.31 5.33 12.03
N ALA A 35 -5.12 5.95 11.96
CA ALA A 35 -4.50 6.38 10.72
C ALA A 35 -3.16 5.70 10.44
N ASN A 36 -2.78 5.56 9.18
CA ASN A 36 -1.44 5.16 8.79
C ASN A 36 -0.43 6.31 9.03
N SER A 37 0.87 6.04 8.89
CA SER A 37 1.91 7.05 9.14
C SER A 37 1.91 8.23 8.16
N LEU A 38 1.10 8.16 7.09
CA LEU A 38 0.85 9.25 6.14
C LEU A 38 -0.36 10.11 6.56
N GLY A 39 -1.07 9.73 7.65
CA GLY A 39 -2.24 10.44 8.18
C GLY A 39 -3.57 10.06 7.54
N PHE A 40 -3.65 8.95 6.78
CA PHE A 40 -4.87 8.49 6.15
C PHE A 40 -5.48 7.30 6.88
N PRO A 41 -6.83 7.17 6.93
CA PRO A 41 -7.48 6.02 7.53
C PRO A 41 -7.13 4.74 6.79
N ARG A 42 -6.98 3.65 7.54
CA ARG A 42 -6.91 2.30 6.99
C ARG A 42 -8.31 1.83 6.62
N LEU A 43 -8.45 1.20 5.44
CA LEU A 43 -9.72 0.66 5.00
C LEU A 43 -9.66 -0.86 5.08
N PHE A 44 -10.73 -1.47 5.55
CA PHE A 44 -10.85 -2.93 5.63
C PHE A 44 -12.02 -3.39 4.79
N ALA A 45 -11.80 -4.41 3.99
CA ALA A 45 -12.82 -4.97 3.10
C ALA A 45 -12.66 -6.48 2.98
N ASP A 46 -13.73 -7.16 2.63
CA ASP A 46 -13.73 -8.60 2.38
C ASP A 46 -14.71 -8.96 1.25
N ASP A 47 -14.78 -10.24 0.93
CA ASP A 47 -15.57 -10.78 -0.16
C ASP A 47 -17.10 -10.79 0.08
N THR A 48 -17.57 -10.33 1.24
CA THR A 48 -19.02 -10.31 1.54
C THR A 48 -19.80 -9.45 0.54
N ALA A 49 -19.19 -8.37 0.05
CA ALA A 49 -19.76 -7.53 -1.01
C ALA A 49 -19.92 -8.29 -2.36
N ALA A 50 -19.14 -9.36 -2.57
CA ALA A 50 -19.18 -10.23 -3.74
C ALA A 50 -19.94 -11.54 -3.51
N GLY A 51 -20.65 -11.67 -2.37
CA GLY A 51 -21.43 -12.86 -2.01
C GLY A 51 -20.63 -13.96 -1.29
N GLY A 52 -19.41 -13.67 -0.87
CA GLY A 52 -18.62 -14.50 0.04
C GLY A 52 -19.15 -14.43 1.48
N LYS A 53 -18.54 -15.22 2.35
CA LYS A 53 -18.86 -15.26 3.79
C LYS A 53 -17.62 -15.19 4.65
N THR A 54 -16.56 -14.62 4.13
CA THR A 54 -15.32 -14.40 4.87
C THR A 54 -15.59 -13.56 6.11
N THR A 55 -14.98 -13.93 7.22
CA THR A 55 -15.04 -13.19 8.48
C THR A 55 -13.66 -12.73 8.84
N THR A 56 -13.54 -11.49 9.33
CA THR A 56 -12.27 -10.88 9.69
C THR A 56 -12.39 -10.07 10.97
N ASP A 57 -11.39 -10.21 11.82
CA ASP A 57 -11.15 -9.39 13.01
C ASP A 57 -9.83 -8.66 12.82
N TYR A 58 -9.87 -7.32 12.80
CA TYR A 58 -8.72 -6.43 12.67
C TYR A 58 -8.52 -5.65 13.96
N GLN A 59 -7.28 -5.60 14.42
CA GLN A 59 -6.89 -4.79 15.58
C GLN A 59 -5.55 -4.12 15.32
N VAL A 60 -5.46 -2.83 15.61
CA VAL A 60 -4.20 -2.08 15.66
C VAL A 60 -3.91 -1.73 17.11
N SER A 61 -2.81 -2.23 17.64
CA SER A 61 -2.36 -1.94 19.00
C SER A 61 -0.85 -2.15 19.14
N GLU A 62 -0.22 -1.35 19.96
CA GLU A 62 1.20 -1.48 20.31
C GLU A 62 2.13 -1.57 19.08
N GLY A 63 1.88 -0.75 18.04
CA GLY A 63 2.68 -0.74 16.82
C GLY A 63 2.49 -1.96 15.92
N THR A 64 1.37 -2.65 16.03
CA THR A 64 1.10 -3.86 15.26
C THR A 64 -0.33 -3.87 14.75
N LEU A 65 -0.52 -4.14 13.45
CA LEU A 65 -1.79 -4.58 12.88
C LEU A 65 -1.88 -6.10 13.02
N SER A 66 -2.87 -6.59 13.74
CA SER A 66 -3.24 -8.00 13.79
C SER A 66 -4.50 -8.22 12.95
N ALA A 67 -4.51 -9.26 12.11
CA ALA A 67 -5.66 -9.64 11.31
C ALA A 67 -5.82 -11.16 11.32
N LYS A 68 -7.01 -11.63 11.66
CA LYS A 68 -7.34 -13.05 11.69
C LYS A 68 -8.79 -13.28 11.27
N GLY A 69 -9.06 -14.46 10.74
CA GLY A 69 -10.41 -14.78 10.31
C GLY A 69 -10.49 -16.11 9.58
N ASN A 70 -11.62 -16.29 8.89
CA ASN A 70 -11.86 -17.46 8.07
C ASN A 70 -12.30 -17.05 6.67
N ILE A 71 -11.52 -17.43 5.67
CA ILE A 71 -11.89 -17.30 4.27
C ILE A 71 -13.03 -18.27 4.00
N GLN A 72 -14.12 -17.75 3.43
CA GLN A 72 -15.26 -18.55 2.93
C GLN A 72 -15.65 -18.04 1.54
N PRO A 73 -14.98 -18.54 0.51
CA PRO A 73 -15.10 -18.01 -0.85
C PRO A 73 -16.51 -18.20 -1.42
N PRO A 74 -16.98 -17.27 -2.26
CA PRO A 74 -18.15 -17.49 -3.09
C PRO A 74 -17.85 -18.61 -4.10
N ARG A 75 -18.91 -19.25 -4.60
CA ARG A 75 -18.75 -20.40 -5.51
C ARG A 75 -17.99 -20.01 -6.77
N GLY A 76 -16.86 -20.68 -7.01
CA GLY A 76 -16.06 -20.53 -8.22
C GLY A 76 -15.17 -19.29 -8.26
N GLN A 77 -15.02 -18.57 -7.15
CA GLN A 77 -14.16 -17.41 -7.02
C GLN A 77 -13.29 -17.54 -5.77
N PRO A 78 -12.14 -16.85 -5.69
CA PRO A 78 -11.38 -16.78 -4.46
C PRO A 78 -12.15 -16.01 -3.38
N GLY A 79 -12.04 -16.47 -2.14
CA GLY A 79 -12.40 -15.65 -0.98
C GLY A 79 -11.22 -14.77 -0.58
N TRP A 80 -11.51 -13.61 0.02
CA TRP A 80 -10.48 -12.66 0.40
C TRP A 80 -10.88 -11.76 1.56
N ALA A 81 -9.86 -11.26 2.27
CA ALA A 81 -9.95 -10.18 3.23
C ALA A 81 -8.75 -9.24 3.03
N SER A 82 -8.97 -7.94 3.06
CA SER A 82 -7.99 -6.93 2.66
C SER A 82 -7.90 -5.79 3.67
N ALA A 83 -6.66 -5.42 4.02
CA ALA A 83 -6.33 -4.15 4.65
C ALA A 83 -5.71 -3.22 3.61
N VAL A 84 -6.32 -2.05 3.39
CA VAL A 84 -5.93 -1.08 2.35
C VAL A 84 -5.31 0.16 3.01
N PHE A 85 -4.14 0.54 2.51
CA PHE A 85 -3.35 1.69 2.97
C PHE A 85 -3.34 2.74 1.87
N LEU A 86 -4.07 3.83 2.05
CA LEU A 86 -4.07 4.97 1.14
C LEU A 86 -2.72 5.67 1.20
N LEU A 87 -2.19 6.08 0.05
CA LEU A 87 -0.94 6.82 -0.06
C LEU A 87 -1.15 8.33 -0.17
N GLU A 88 -2.37 8.74 -0.53
CA GLU A 88 -2.78 10.13 -0.65
C GLU A 88 -4.27 10.27 -0.35
N ALA A 89 -4.71 11.48 -0.03
CA ALA A 89 -6.12 11.80 0.16
C ALA A 89 -6.96 11.38 -1.06
N SER A 90 -8.15 10.85 -0.81
CA SER A 90 -9.10 10.47 -1.86
C SER A 90 -8.57 9.46 -2.90
N GLY A 91 -7.53 8.67 -2.55
CA GLY A 91 -6.97 7.67 -3.46
C GLY A 91 -6.28 8.27 -4.69
N GLN A 92 -5.74 9.48 -4.60
CA GLN A 92 -4.91 10.07 -5.64
C GLN A 92 -3.60 9.29 -5.79
N ALA A 93 -3.07 9.27 -7.02
CA ALA A 93 -1.83 8.57 -7.30
C ALA A 93 -0.62 9.31 -6.78
N GLN A 94 0.35 8.55 -6.27
CA GLN A 94 1.67 8.98 -5.88
C GLN A 94 2.72 8.51 -6.90
N ASP A 95 3.73 9.35 -7.18
CA ASP A 95 4.91 8.94 -7.95
C ASP A 95 5.92 8.26 -7.01
N LEU A 96 6.02 6.95 -7.12
CA LEU A 96 6.94 6.10 -6.36
C LEU A 96 8.15 5.64 -7.20
N SER A 97 8.40 6.26 -8.35
CA SER A 97 9.48 5.85 -9.27
C SER A 97 10.89 5.95 -8.67
N GLN A 98 11.05 6.66 -7.57
CA GLN A 98 12.30 6.73 -6.81
C GLN A 98 12.58 5.48 -5.95
N TYR A 99 11.57 4.61 -5.73
CA TYR A 99 11.69 3.40 -4.93
C TYR A 99 11.75 2.16 -5.82
N GLN A 100 12.38 1.11 -5.30
CA GLN A 100 12.50 -0.18 -5.99
C GLN A 100 11.34 -1.12 -5.67
N GLY A 101 10.69 -0.95 -4.51
CA GLY A 101 9.63 -1.85 -4.07
C GLY A 101 9.11 -1.56 -2.67
N ILE A 102 8.42 -2.56 -2.12
CA ILE A 102 7.78 -2.54 -0.82
C ILE A 102 8.57 -3.41 0.15
N HIS A 103 8.88 -2.89 1.33
CA HIS A 103 9.48 -3.62 2.44
C HIS A 103 8.42 -3.79 3.54
N LEU A 104 8.27 -5.00 4.03
CA LEU A 104 7.33 -5.38 5.08
C LEU A 104 8.07 -6.01 6.24
N LYS A 105 7.69 -5.66 7.47
CA LYS A 105 7.98 -6.44 8.67
C LYS A 105 6.69 -7.15 9.10
N ILE A 106 6.62 -8.46 8.86
CA ILE A 106 5.38 -9.23 8.90
C ILE A 106 5.58 -10.61 9.52
N ARG A 107 4.54 -11.13 10.17
CA ARG A 107 4.46 -12.50 10.68
C ARG A 107 3.19 -13.14 10.15
N ILE A 108 3.31 -14.24 9.40
CA ILE A 108 2.18 -15.00 8.85
C ILE A 108 2.07 -16.30 9.62
N LYS A 109 1.05 -16.44 10.44
CA LYS A 109 0.79 -17.65 11.23
C LYS A 109 -0.01 -18.67 10.44
N LYS A 110 -1.01 -18.22 9.65
CA LYS A 110 -1.90 -19.07 8.83
C LYS A 110 -2.31 -18.37 7.54
N GLY A 111 -2.66 -19.16 6.53
CA GLY A 111 -3.24 -18.71 5.27
C GLY A 111 -2.24 -18.25 4.25
N ASN A 112 -2.75 -17.84 3.09
CA ASN A 112 -2.00 -17.25 1.99
C ASN A 112 -2.15 -15.73 2.05
N LEU A 113 -1.05 -15.02 1.83
CA LEU A 113 -1.03 -13.56 1.83
C LEU A 113 -0.35 -13.04 0.57
N SER A 114 -0.86 -11.92 0.06
CA SER A 114 -0.20 -11.13 -0.98
C SER A 114 -0.19 -9.66 -0.60
N ILE A 115 0.73 -8.91 -1.18
CA ILE A 115 0.71 -7.44 -1.22
C ILE A 115 0.38 -6.99 -2.62
N SER A 116 -0.53 -6.03 -2.76
CA SER A 116 -0.84 -5.41 -4.04
C SER A 116 -0.52 -3.92 -4.03
N ALA A 117 -0.14 -3.43 -5.21
CA ALA A 117 -0.04 -2.02 -5.54
C ALA A 117 -1.20 -1.67 -6.48
N ASN A 118 -2.07 -0.79 -6.02
CA ASN A 118 -3.27 -0.40 -6.73
C ASN A 118 -2.98 0.89 -7.52
N SER A 119 -2.86 0.74 -8.84
CA SER A 119 -2.59 1.85 -9.75
C SER A 119 -3.91 2.50 -10.22
N SER A 120 -3.94 3.82 -10.28
CA SER A 120 -5.07 4.59 -10.83
C SER A 120 -5.30 4.36 -12.33
N GLU A 121 -4.34 3.79 -13.05
CA GLU A 121 -4.48 3.38 -14.45
C GLU A 121 -5.27 2.09 -14.63
N VAL A 122 -5.46 1.33 -13.55
CA VAL A 122 -6.16 0.05 -13.57
C VAL A 122 -7.63 0.28 -13.22
N THR A 123 -8.51 0.24 -14.22
CA THR A 123 -9.93 0.60 -14.09
C THR A 123 -10.88 -0.60 -14.14
N ASN A 124 -10.37 -1.82 -14.27
CA ASN A 124 -11.14 -3.05 -14.40
C ASN A 124 -11.15 -3.91 -13.12
N PHE A 125 -10.96 -3.29 -11.96
CA PHE A 125 -10.88 -3.93 -10.65
C PHE A 125 -9.70 -4.89 -10.47
N ASP A 126 -8.80 -5.01 -11.45
CA ASP A 126 -7.56 -5.76 -11.31
C ASP A 126 -6.51 -4.92 -10.56
N TYR A 127 -5.41 -5.53 -10.20
CA TYR A 127 -4.30 -4.92 -9.48
C TYR A 127 -2.98 -5.62 -9.81
N HIS A 128 -1.86 -5.01 -9.44
CA HIS A 128 -0.56 -5.68 -9.48
C HIS A 128 -0.25 -6.23 -8.09
N ALA A 129 0.02 -7.52 -8.00
CA ALA A 129 0.29 -8.18 -6.73
C ALA A 129 1.51 -9.10 -6.78
N ALA A 130 2.04 -9.38 -5.60
CA ALA A 130 3.03 -10.43 -5.40
C ALA A 130 2.68 -11.22 -4.12
N PRO A 131 2.83 -12.55 -4.14
CA PRO A 131 2.61 -13.37 -2.95
C PRO A 131 3.71 -13.11 -1.91
N ILE A 132 3.34 -13.18 -0.63
CA ILE A 132 4.27 -13.10 0.49
C ILE A 132 4.53 -14.52 0.98
N ALA A 133 5.77 -14.98 0.82
CA ALA A 133 6.15 -16.31 1.28
C ALA A 133 6.16 -16.35 2.82
N ARG A 134 5.42 -17.33 3.37
CA ARG A 134 5.46 -17.62 4.81
C ARG A 134 6.78 -18.29 5.16
N LYS A 135 7.48 -17.76 6.17
CA LYS A 135 8.61 -18.46 6.80
C LYS A 135 8.09 -19.30 7.97
N ALA A 136 8.76 -20.41 8.25
CA ALA A 136 8.45 -21.24 9.43
C ALA A 136 8.84 -20.52 10.72
N GLY A 137 8.04 -20.71 11.78
CA GLY A 137 8.27 -20.12 13.10
C GLY A 137 7.36 -18.91 13.38
N ASP A 138 7.48 -18.38 14.60
CA ASP A 138 6.63 -17.29 15.12
C ASP A 138 7.32 -15.94 15.13
N ALA A 139 8.52 -15.82 14.54
CA ALA A 139 9.22 -14.54 14.44
C ALA A 139 8.70 -13.68 13.29
N PHE A 140 8.72 -12.36 13.47
CA PHE A 140 8.55 -11.43 12.36
C PHE A 140 9.66 -11.63 11.33
N GLN A 141 9.29 -11.57 10.07
CA GLN A 141 10.19 -11.64 8.93
C GLN A 141 10.21 -10.30 8.20
N GLU A 142 11.38 -9.92 7.72
CA GLU A 142 11.52 -8.83 6.77
C GLU A 142 11.39 -9.39 5.35
N VAL A 143 10.53 -8.76 4.54
CA VAL A 143 10.25 -9.17 3.17
C VAL A 143 10.37 -7.95 2.27
N LYS A 144 11.21 -8.06 1.24
CA LYS A 144 11.31 -7.06 0.17
C LYS A 144 10.65 -7.58 -1.09
N ILE A 145 9.73 -6.81 -1.64
CA ILE A 145 8.99 -7.13 -2.85
C ILE A 145 9.26 -6.04 -3.88
N PRO A 146 10.10 -6.33 -4.89
CA PRO A 146 10.36 -5.39 -5.97
C PRO A 146 9.10 -5.10 -6.78
N PHE A 147 8.87 -3.86 -7.20
CA PHE A 147 7.74 -3.49 -8.04
C PHE A 147 7.72 -4.25 -9.38
N ASP A 148 8.90 -4.56 -9.93
CA ASP A 148 9.01 -5.32 -11.19
C ASP A 148 8.66 -6.81 -11.06
N SER A 149 8.57 -7.33 -9.82
CA SER A 149 8.09 -8.69 -9.53
C SER A 149 6.57 -8.80 -9.47
N MET A 150 5.86 -7.68 -9.31
CA MET A 150 4.41 -7.67 -9.18
C MET A 150 3.74 -7.95 -10.54
N ARG A 151 2.66 -8.72 -10.52
CA ARG A 151 1.93 -9.17 -11.71
C ARG A 151 0.45 -8.84 -11.59
N ARG A 152 -0.21 -8.62 -12.73
CA ARG A 152 -1.67 -8.50 -12.80
C ARG A 152 -2.30 -9.78 -12.29
N ALA A 153 -3.38 -9.65 -11.52
CA ALA A 153 -3.99 -10.81 -10.85
C ALA A 153 -4.75 -11.72 -11.83
N TRP A 154 -5.46 -11.15 -12.81
CA TRP A 154 -6.28 -11.94 -13.75
C TRP A 154 -6.36 -11.39 -15.18
N SER A 155 -5.98 -10.17 -15.44
CA SER A 155 -6.05 -9.59 -16.79
C SER A 155 -4.72 -9.69 -17.54
N GLU A 156 -4.68 -9.15 -18.75
CA GLU A 156 -3.48 -9.06 -19.55
C GLU A 156 -2.30 -8.48 -18.74
N GLN A 157 -1.15 -9.13 -18.84
CA GLN A 157 0.02 -8.76 -18.06
C GLN A 157 0.64 -7.46 -18.58
N THR A 158 0.49 -6.41 -17.79
CA THR A 158 1.15 -5.12 -18.00
C THR A 158 2.12 -4.85 -16.86
N LYS A 159 3.16 -4.06 -17.12
CA LYS A 159 4.07 -3.62 -16.05
C LYS A 159 3.35 -2.63 -15.14
N LEU A 160 3.64 -2.71 -13.84
CA LEU A 160 3.21 -1.69 -12.88
C LEU A 160 3.86 -0.34 -13.23
N ASN A 161 3.03 0.68 -13.43
CA ASN A 161 3.49 2.06 -13.52
C ASN A 161 3.63 2.63 -12.10
N THR A 162 4.88 2.76 -11.63
CA THR A 162 5.16 3.24 -10.27
C THR A 162 4.83 4.72 -10.04
N LYS A 163 4.47 5.47 -11.10
CA LYS A 163 4.05 6.88 -10.98
C LYS A 163 2.56 7.04 -10.67
N THR A 164 1.81 5.94 -10.63
CA THR A 164 0.34 5.97 -10.56
C THR A 164 -0.24 5.12 -9.43
N ILE A 165 0.55 4.82 -8.40
CA ILE A 165 0.13 3.98 -7.29
C ILE A 165 -0.70 4.82 -6.30
N ALA A 166 -1.97 4.46 -6.09
CA ALA A 166 -2.89 5.17 -5.21
C ALA A 166 -2.97 4.56 -3.80
N SER A 167 -2.76 3.25 -3.69
CA SER A 167 -2.80 2.54 -2.41
C SER A 167 -2.03 1.23 -2.46
N LEU A 168 -1.72 0.68 -1.29
CA LEU A 168 -1.28 -0.70 -1.11
C LEU A 168 -2.39 -1.50 -0.45
N SER A 169 -2.43 -2.82 -0.69
CA SER A 169 -3.35 -3.71 0.02
C SER A 169 -2.65 -5.00 0.44
N LEU A 170 -2.75 -5.34 1.74
CA LEU A 170 -2.44 -6.68 2.23
C LEU A 170 -3.69 -7.54 2.12
N VAL A 171 -3.61 -8.65 1.40
CA VAL A 171 -4.76 -9.48 1.06
C VAL A 171 -4.52 -10.91 1.50
N ALA A 172 -5.33 -11.38 2.47
CA ALA A 172 -5.47 -12.79 2.75
C ALA A 172 -6.45 -13.39 1.75
N TYR A 173 -6.11 -14.52 1.12
CA TYR A 173 -6.95 -15.13 0.08
C TYR A 173 -6.82 -16.64 0.01
N ASP A 174 -7.87 -17.30 -0.43
CA ASP A 174 -7.84 -18.72 -0.78
C ASP A 174 -9.00 -19.09 -1.72
N MET A 175 -8.84 -20.20 -2.45
CA MET A 175 -9.90 -20.81 -3.25
C MET A 175 -10.77 -21.77 -2.44
N GLN A 176 -10.34 -22.15 -1.24
CA GLN A 176 -11.01 -23.05 -0.32
C GLN A 176 -11.27 -22.36 1.01
N PRO A 177 -12.29 -22.79 1.76
CA PRO A 177 -12.49 -22.32 3.14
C PRO A 177 -11.25 -22.63 4.00
N GLY A 178 -10.78 -21.61 4.74
CA GLY A 178 -9.59 -21.76 5.56
C GLY A 178 -9.34 -20.58 6.48
N ALA A 179 -8.66 -20.83 7.59
CA ALA A 179 -8.27 -19.76 8.51
C ALA A 179 -7.05 -18.99 8.00
N PHE A 180 -7.07 -17.67 8.22
CA PHE A 180 -5.89 -16.83 8.09
C PHE A 180 -5.57 -16.14 9.43
N ASP A 181 -4.29 -15.82 9.64
CA ASP A 181 -3.79 -15.11 10.83
C ASP A 181 -2.43 -14.53 10.50
N PHE A 182 -2.32 -13.20 10.55
CA PHE A 182 -1.07 -12.49 10.30
C PHE A 182 -0.97 -11.22 11.15
N GLU A 183 0.25 -10.75 11.32
CA GLU A 183 0.59 -9.51 12.02
C GLU A 183 1.61 -8.72 11.23
N VAL A 184 1.49 -7.38 11.25
CA VAL A 184 2.39 -6.47 10.53
C VAL A 184 2.85 -5.37 11.48
N GLU A 185 4.15 -5.11 11.55
CA GLU A 185 4.74 -4.03 12.33
C GLU A 185 5.21 -2.86 11.46
N GLU A 186 5.49 -3.09 10.17
CA GLU A 186 5.94 -2.01 9.30
C GLU A 186 5.61 -2.28 7.83
N ILE A 187 5.23 -1.22 7.14
CA ILE A 187 5.12 -1.13 5.68
C ILE A 187 5.88 0.11 5.24
N ARG A 188 6.87 -0.05 4.35
CA ARG A 188 7.61 1.07 3.76
C ARG A 188 8.03 0.80 2.33
N PHE A 189 8.42 1.84 1.64
CA PHE A 189 9.13 1.73 0.35
C PHE A 189 10.65 1.67 0.58
N TYR A 190 11.39 1.03 -0.33
CA TYR A 190 12.86 0.96 -0.30
C TYR A 190 13.46 1.24 -1.68
#